data_3deec471c1a7d81ddd283aeb8a85b53e
#
_entry.id   3deec471c1a7d81ddd283aeb8a85b53e
#
_cell.length_a   1.000
_cell.length_b   1.000
_cell.length_c   1.000
_cell.angle_alpha   90.00
_cell.angle_beta   90.00
_cell.angle_gamma   90.00
#
_symmetry.space_group_name_H-M   'P 1'
#
loop_
_entity.id
_entity.type
_entity.pdbx_description
1 polymer ?
#
loop_
_entity_poly.entity_id
_entity_poly.type
_entity_poly.pdbx_seq_one_letter_code
_entity_poly.pdbx_strand_id
1 'polypeptide(L)'
;RAQIVHPEIEPYVAATAGQKSVLEPVYPSTEKLKSRGLNGKQIGKLTQALFMQISERDLPENLPASLLNDHLSRWEAYRQIHFPQSQALYKKALKRLVFEELFIAQVRLNLVKIDRHKNSRGHKFEVVGDYFNNFYNHHLPFELTGAQKRVIKEIRQDTARGYQMNRLLQGDVGSGKTMIALLSMLIAADNGYQSCMMAPTEILAQQHYAGLSELLKDMPIEVALLTGSTKTAERRRILQGLLDDTIHFVVGTHAIIEEVVQFKNLGLAVIDEQHRFGVAQRAQLWKKASIPPHVLVMTATPIPRTLAMT
;
A
#
# COMPACT_ATOMS: atom_id res chain seq x y z
N ARG A 1 -30.37 -31.58 18.34
CA ARG A 1 -31.57 -31.51 17.46
C ARG A 1 -31.25 -30.47 16.41
N ALA A 2 -31.27 -30.84 15.11
CA ALA A 2 -31.17 -29.90 14.03
C ALA A 2 -32.49 -29.11 13.94
N GLN A 3 -32.40 -27.77 13.90
CA GLN A 3 -33.54 -26.88 13.81
C GLN A 3 -33.43 -26.07 12.55
N ILE A 4 -34.47 -26.12 11.68
CA ILE A 4 -34.54 -25.31 10.48
C ILE A 4 -35.33 -24.06 10.85
N VAL A 5 -34.72 -22.91 10.77
CA VAL A 5 -35.34 -21.62 11.10
C VAL A 5 -35.92 -21.04 9.80
N HIS A 6 -37.22 -20.81 9.77
CA HIS A 6 -38.01 -20.30 8.64
C HIS A 6 -37.83 -21.09 7.33
N PRO A 7 -38.25 -22.41 7.31
CA PRO A 7 -38.16 -23.21 6.09
C PRO A 7 -39.10 -22.65 5.01
N GLU A 8 -38.59 -22.48 3.80
CA GLU A 8 -39.45 -22.31 2.63
C GLU A 8 -39.98 -23.66 2.22
N ILE A 9 -41.31 -23.86 2.27
CA ILE A 9 -41.99 -25.10 1.93
C ILE A 9 -42.62 -24.94 0.56
N GLU A 10 -42.20 -25.76 -0.41
CA GLU A 10 -42.81 -25.82 -1.73
C GLU A 10 -43.46 -27.21 -1.96
N PRO A 11 -44.64 -27.28 -2.65
CA PRO A 11 -45.23 -28.56 -3.00
C PRO A 11 -44.27 -29.38 -3.89
N TYR A 12 -44.05 -30.64 -3.55
CA TYR A 12 -43.24 -31.53 -4.34
C TYR A 12 -44.03 -31.96 -5.61
N VAL A 13 -43.54 -31.55 -6.78
CA VAL A 13 -44.11 -31.99 -8.08
C VAL A 13 -43.17 -32.98 -8.70
N ALA A 14 -43.57 -34.26 -8.75
CA ALA A 14 -42.74 -35.38 -9.20
C ALA A 14 -42.20 -35.22 -10.66
N ALA A 15 -42.89 -34.51 -11.54
CA ALA A 15 -42.51 -34.29 -12.93
C ALA A 15 -41.27 -33.38 -13.13
N THR A 16 -40.82 -32.64 -12.11
CA THR A 16 -39.66 -31.73 -12.19
C THR A 16 -38.39 -32.35 -11.58
N ALA A 17 -38.46 -33.55 -11.03
CA ALA A 17 -37.32 -34.19 -10.34
C ALA A 17 -36.15 -34.56 -11.27
N GLY A 18 -36.31 -34.54 -12.59
CA GLY A 18 -35.24 -34.88 -13.55
C GLY A 18 -34.49 -33.69 -14.18
N GLN A 19 -34.93 -32.45 -13.98
CA GLN A 19 -34.37 -31.28 -14.64
C GLN A 19 -33.87 -30.16 -13.73
N LYS A 20 -33.79 -30.36 -12.40
CA LYS A 20 -33.28 -29.34 -11.54
C LYS A 20 -31.76 -29.18 -11.73
N SER A 21 -31.36 -28.04 -12.18
CA SER A 21 -29.97 -27.55 -12.03
C SER A 21 -29.52 -27.82 -10.60
N VAL A 22 -28.36 -28.44 -10.44
CA VAL A 22 -27.77 -28.76 -9.11
C VAL A 22 -27.50 -27.51 -8.30
N LEU A 23 -27.47 -26.34 -8.94
CA LEU A 23 -27.16 -25.04 -8.34
C LEU A 23 -28.20 -24.00 -8.75
N GLU A 24 -28.82 -23.35 -7.78
CA GLU A 24 -29.71 -22.20 -7.97
C GLU A 24 -29.05 -20.93 -7.44
N PRO A 25 -29.15 -19.79 -8.15
CA PRO A 25 -28.57 -18.53 -7.67
C PRO A 25 -29.37 -17.99 -6.47
N VAL A 26 -28.63 -17.62 -5.40
CA VAL A 26 -29.20 -16.94 -4.23
C VAL A 26 -28.81 -15.47 -4.27
N TYR A 27 -29.79 -14.60 -4.48
CA TYR A 27 -29.55 -13.15 -4.51
C TYR A 27 -29.81 -12.53 -3.13
N PRO A 28 -28.86 -11.75 -2.61
CA PRO A 28 -29.08 -11.02 -1.38
C PRO A 28 -30.20 -9.98 -1.56
N SER A 29 -31.03 -9.82 -0.55
CA SER A 29 -32.11 -8.81 -0.51
C SER A 29 -32.15 -8.14 0.83
N THR A 30 -32.47 -6.85 0.87
CA THR A 30 -32.66 -6.09 2.09
C THR A 30 -34.16 -6.12 2.51
N GLU A 31 -34.43 -5.90 3.79
CA GLU A 31 -35.82 -5.83 4.30
C GLU A 31 -36.64 -4.79 3.52
N LYS A 32 -36.04 -3.66 3.16
CA LYS A 32 -36.70 -2.62 2.34
C LYS A 32 -37.05 -3.10 0.92
N LEU A 33 -36.24 -3.96 0.32
CA LEU A 33 -36.52 -4.55 -0.97
C LEU A 33 -37.57 -5.66 -0.86
N LYS A 34 -37.50 -6.49 0.17
CA LYS A 34 -38.50 -7.54 0.43
C LYS A 34 -39.89 -6.95 0.67
N SER A 35 -40.01 -5.86 1.44
CA SER A 35 -41.29 -5.20 1.68
C SER A 35 -41.91 -4.59 0.42
N ARG A 36 -41.11 -4.35 -0.65
CA ARG A 36 -41.55 -3.93 -1.98
C ARG A 36 -41.70 -5.09 -2.98
N GLY A 37 -41.69 -6.35 -2.52
CA GLY A 37 -41.85 -7.53 -3.34
C GLY A 37 -40.59 -7.99 -4.09
N LEU A 38 -39.41 -7.37 -3.84
CA LEU A 38 -38.15 -7.75 -4.46
C LEU A 38 -37.35 -8.67 -3.53
N ASN A 39 -37.79 -9.90 -3.38
CA ASN A 39 -37.01 -10.95 -2.73
C ASN A 39 -36.02 -11.62 -3.69
N GLY A 40 -35.17 -12.50 -3.18
CA GLY A 40 -34.13 -13.18 -3.98
C GLY A 40 -34.71 -13.95 -5.20
N LYS A 41 -35.88 -14.60 -5.06
CA LYS A 41 -36.54 -15.30 -6.17
C LYS A 41 -37.00 -14.33 -7.28
N GLN A 42 -37.52 -13.15 -6.90
CA GLN A 42 -37.94 -12.14 -7.89
C GLN A 42 -36.73 -11.55 -8.62
N ILE A 43 -35.65 -11.30 -7.93
CA ILE A 43 -34.39 -10.86 -8.55
C ILE A 43 -33.92 -11.93 -9.56
N GLY A 44 -33.96 -13.21 -9.18
CA GLY A 44 -33.62 -14.32 -10.09
C GLY A 44 -34.47 -14.33 -11.38
N LYS A 45 -35.79 -14.13 -11.25
CA LYS A 45 -36.70 -14.05 -12.42
C LYS A 45 -36.36 -12.84 -13.30
N LEU A 46 -36.07 -11.69 -12.71
CA LEU A 46 -35.67 -10.49 -13.46
C LEU A 46 -34.34 -10.71 -14.20
N THR A 47 -33.36 -11.34 -13.53
CA THR A 47 -32.07 -11.69 -14.16
C THR A 47 -32.28 -12.65 -15.32
N GLN A 48 -33.14 -13.66 -15.16
CA GLN A 48 -33.46 -14.60 -16.26
C GLN A 48 -34.13 -13.89 -17.43
N ALA A 49 -35.11 -13.03 -17.18
CA ALA A 49 -35.77 -12.23 -18.23
C ALA A 49 -34.79 -11.31 -18.96
N LEU A 50 -33.83 -10.72 -18.23
CA LEU A 50 -32.76 -9.90 -18.81
C LEU A 50 -31.92 -10.74 -19.79
N PHE A 51 -31.45 -11.94 -19.37
CA PHE A 51 -30.63 -12.79 -20.20
C PHE A 51 -31.36 -13.31 -21.46
N MET A 52 -32.71 -13.31 -21.48
CA MET A 52 -33.50 -13.59 -22.69
C MET A 52 -33.54 -12.42 -23.67
N GLN A 53 -33.27 -11.20 -23.22
CA GLN A 53 -33.33 -9.98 -24.03
C GLN A 53 -31.97 -9.50 -24.54
N ILE A 54 -30.90 -9.85 -23.85
CA ILE A 54 -29.54 -9.49 -24.22
C ILE A 54 -28.79 -10.63 -24.88
N SER A 55 -27.78 -10.30 -25.66
CA SER A 55 -26.92 -11.23 -26.38
C SER A 55 -25.44 -11.01 -26.04
N GLU A 56 -24.57 -11.84 -26.58
CA GLU A 56 -23.11 -11.66 -26.42
C GLU A 56 -22.62 -10.31 -26.95
N ARG A 57 -23.33 -9.72 -27.92
CA ARG A 57 -23.00 -8.39 -28.48
C ARG A 57 -23.20 -7.26 -27.48
N ASP A 58 -24.10 -7.44 -26.52
CA ASP A 58 -24.41 -6.45 -25.49
C ASP A 58 -23.41 -6.50 -24.32
N LEU A 59 -22.64 -7.58 -24.22
CA LEU A 59 -21.58 -7.79 -23.22
C LEU A 59 -20.23 -8.07 -23.92
N PRO A 60 -19.64 -7.07 -24.60
CA PRO A 60 -18.40 -7.27 -25.34
C PRO A 60 -17.26 -7.69 -24.39
N GLU A 61 -16.33 -8.49 -24.95
CA GLU A 61 -15.14 -8.93 -24.22
C GLU A 61 -14.27 -7.74 -23.85
N ASN A 62 -13.79 -7.69 -22.62
CA ASN A 62 -12.98 -6.60 -22.07
C ASN A 62 -11.55 -7.02 -21.73
N LEU A 63 -11.21 -8.29 -21.91
CA LEU A 63 -9.85 -8.78 -21.75
C LEU A 63 -9.17 -8.97 -23.12
N PRO A 64 -7.86 -8.72 -23.20
CA PRO A 64 -7.09 -9.05 -24.41
C PRO A 64 -7.18 -10.55 -24.75
N ALA A 65 -7.21 -10.87 -26.04
CA ALA A 65 -7.30 -12.25 -26.51
C ALA A 65 -6.19 -13.16 -25.93
N SER A 66 -5.00 -12.60 -25.69
CA SER A 66 -3.87 -13.32 -25.07
C SER A 66 -4.13 -13.80 -23.64
N LEU A 67 -5.10 -13.22 -22.94
CA LEU A 67 -5.48 -13.59 -21.57
C LEU A 67 -6.70 -14.51 -21.51
N LEU A 68 -7.31 -14.83 -22.64
CA LEU A 68 -8.55 -15.63 -22.70
C LEU A 68 -8.31 -17.13 -22.81
N ASN A 69 -7.09 -17.60 -23.14
CA ASN A 69 -6.81 -18.99 -23.49
C ASN A 69 -7.33 -20.02 -22.47
N ASP A 70 -7.34 -19.66 -21.16
CA ASP A 70 -7.80 -20.54 -20.07
C ASP A 70 -9.09 -20.05 -19.40
N HIS A 71 -9.77 -19.07 -19.98
CA HIS A 71 -10.96 -18.46 -19.40
C HIS A 71 -12.17 -18.57 -20.31
N LEU A 72 -13.37 -18.61 -19.72
CA LEU A 72 -14.63 -18.45 -20.46
C LEU A 72 -14.71 -17.03 -21.05
N SER A 73 -15.46 -16.88 -22.17
CA SER A 73 -15.83 -15.53 -22.64
C SER A 73 -16.60 -14.77 -21.55
N ARG A 74 -16.62 -13.47 -21.62
CA ARG A 74 -17.33 -12.62 -20.66
C ARG A 74 -18.83 -12.98 -20.61
N TRP A 75 -19.46 -13.13 -21.76
CA TRP A 75 -20.84 -13.56 -21.89
C TRP A 75 -21.12 -14.91 -21.20
N GLU A 76 -20.33 -15.91 -21.52
CA GLU A 76 -20.51 -17.26 -20.96
C GLU A 76 -20.21 -17.27 -19.44
N ALA A 77 -19.26 -16.47 -18.96
CA ALA A 77 -18.99 -16.35 -17.54
C ALA A 77 -20.19 -15.76 -16.77
N TYR A 78 -20.80 -14.69 -17.26
CA TYR A 78 -22.01 -14.13 -16.64
C TYR A 78 -23.19 -15.11 -16.73
N ARG A 79 -23.34 -15.83 -17.83
CA ARG A 79 -24.39 -16.83 -17.96
C ARG A 79 -24.22 -17.99 -16.98
N GLN A 80 -23.00 -18.51 -16.84
CA GLN A 80 -22.72 -19.65 -15.98
C GLN A 80 -22.64 -19.30 -14.48
N ILE A 81 -22.39 -18.04 -14.10
CA ILE A 81 -22.45 -17.63 -12.69
C ILE A 81 -23.90 -17.51 -12.21
N HIS A 82 -24.82 -17.09 -13.07
CA HIS A 82 -26.24 -16.94 -12.75
C HIS A 82 -27.04 -18.22 -12.96
N PHE A 83 -26.77 -18.96 -14.05
CA PHE A 83 -27.52 -20.15 -14.47
C PHE A 83 -26.55 -21.27 -14.81
N PRO A 84 -25.84 -21.84 -13.82
CA PRO A 84 -24.79 -22.81 -14.06
C PRO A 84 -25.38 -24.14 -14.58
N GLN A 85 -24.85 -24.64 -15.71
CA GLN A 85 -25.19 -25.95 -16.28
C GLN A 85 -24.49 -27.08 -15.49
N SER A 86 -23.36 -26.78 -14.84
CA SER A 86 -22.64 -27.73 -14.01
C SER A 86 -21.79 -26.98 -12.95
N GLN A 87 -21.41 -27.69 -11.89
CA GLN A 87 -20.49 -27.14 -10.88
C GLN A 87 -19.11 -26.81 -11.48
N ALA A 88 -18.66 -27.54 -12.49
CA ALA A 88 -17.40 -27.26 -13.17
C ALA A 88 -17.46 -25.94 -13.94
N LEU A 89 -18.55 -25.66 -14.65
CA LEU A 89 -18.78 -24.41 -15.37
C LEU A 89 -18.95 -23.23 -14.43
N TYR A 90 -19.66 -23.42 -13.32
CA TYR A 90 -19.74 -22.41 -12.25
C TYR A 90 -18.34 -21.99 -11.75
N LYS A 91 -17.47 -22.98 -11.42
CA LYS A 91 -16.11 -22.69 -10.96
C LYS A 91 -15.29 -21.96 -12.01
N LYS A 92 -15.42 -22.33 -13.30
CA LYS A 92 -14.74 -21.61 -14.40
C LYS A 92 -15.25 -20.16 -14.53
N ALA A 93 -16.56 -19.96 -14.45
CA ALA A 93 -17.18 -18.63 -14.48
C ALA A 93 -16.71 -17.76 -13.31
N LEU A 94 -16.72 -18.30 -12.09
CA LEU A 94 -16.22 -17.62 -10.91
C LEU A 94 -14.75 -17.22 -11.07
N LYS A 95 -13.90 -18.15 -11.52
CA LYS A 95 -12.47 -17.88 -11.77
C LYS A 95 -12.29 -16.75 -12.78
N ARG A 96 -13.08 -16.73 -13.86
CA ARG A 96 -13.04 -15.69 -14.90
C ARG A 96 -13.42 -14.30 -14.34
N LEU A 97 -14.50 -14.22 -13.58
CA LEU A 97 -14.99 -12.93 -13.04
C LEU A 97 -14.04 -12.38 -11.98
N VAL A 98 -13.53 -13.23 -11.09
CA VAL A 98 -12.52 -12.84 -10.09
C VAL A 98 -11.23 -12.35 -10.77
N PHE A 99 -10.77 -13.08 -11.81
CA PHE A 99 -9.60 -12.64 -12.58
C PHE A 99 -9.83 -11.28 -13.25
N GLU A 100 -10.98 -11.06 -13.88
CA GLU A 100 -11.32 -9.79 -14.53
C GLU A 100 -11.29 -8.62 -13.53
N GLU A 101 -11.95 -8.79 -12.38
CA GLU A 101 -12.02 -7.75 -11.36
C GLU A 101 -10.60 -7.38 -10.83
N LEU A 102 -9.80 -8.39 -10.49
CA LEU A 102 -8.43 -8.18 -10.04
C LEU A 102 -7.53 -7.58 -11.13
N PHE A 103 -7.67 -8.03 -12.36
CA PHE A 103 -6.90 -7.51 -13.50
C PHE A 103 -7.20 -6.03 -13.74
N ILE A 104 -8.50 -5.65 -13.80
CA ILE A 104 -8.90 -4.26 -13.98
C ILE A 104 -8.39 -3.39 -12.81
N ALA A 105 -8.48 -3.88 -11.57
CA ALA A 105 -7.94 -3.18 -10.41
C ALA A 105 -6.41 -2.96 -10.55
N GLN A 106 -5.67 -3.99 -10.94
CA GLN A 106 -4.22 -3.90 -11.16
C GLN A 106 -3.85 -2.96 -12.31
N VAL A 107 -4.60 -2.98 -13.41
CA VAL A 107 -4.39 -2.02 -14.53
C VAL A 107 -4.57 -0.58 -14.05
N ARG A 108 -5.65 -0.30 -13.31
CA ARG A 108 -5.91 1.04 -12.75
C ARG A 108 -4.78 1.50 -11.83
N LEU A 109 -4.30 0.63 -10.93
CA LEU A 109 -3.18 0.94 -10.04
C LEU A 109 -1.89 1.22 -10.83
N ASN A 110 -1.60 0.42 -11.85
CA ASN A 110 -0.42 0.64 -12.71
C ASN A 110 -0.52 1.94 -13.50
N LEU A 111 -1.70 2.31 -14.00
CA LEU A 111 -1.90 3.59 -14.69
C LEU A 111 -1.63 4.78 -13.75
N VAL A 112 -2.13 4.74 -12.52
CA VAL A 112 -1.83 5.76 -11.49
C VAL A 112 -0.33 5.81 -11.19
N LYS A 113 0.33 4.66 -11.10
CA LYS A 113 1.78 4.57 -10.87
C LYS A 113 2.57 5.18 -12.03
N ILE A 114 2.21 4.86 -13.27
CA ILE A 114 2.85 5.42 -14.48
C ILE A 114 2.66 6.94 -14.55
N ASP A 115 1.46 7.43 -14.26
CA ASP A 115 1.16 8.86 -14.24
C ASP A 115 1.98 9.59 -13.17
N ARG A 116 2.08 9.03 -11.97
CA ARG A 116 2.98 9.56 -10.93
C ARG A 116 4.44 9.59 -11.39
N HIS A 117 4.94 8.50 -11.99
CA HIS A 117 6.31 8.46 -12.52
C HIS A 117 6.58 9.51 -13.60
N LYS A 118 5.61 9.81 -14.46
CA LYS A 118 5.75 10.82 -15.51
C LYS A 118 5.70 12.24 -14.97
N ASN A 119 4.90 12.48 -13.94
CA ASN A 119 4.56 13.82 -13.45
C ASN A 119 5.28 14.21 -12.15
N SER A 120 5.85 13.27 -11.39
CA SER A 120 6.59 13.57 -10.16
C SER A 120 8.08 13.60 -10.41
N ARG A 121 8.66 14.79 -10.33
CA ARG A 121 10.12 14.94 -10.20
C ARG A 121 10.52 14.47 -8.79
N GLY A 122 11.64 13.77 -8.69
CA GLY A 122 12.25 13.36 -7.43
C GLY A 122 13.68 13.91 -7.33
N HIS A 123 14.18 14.00 -6.13
CA HIS A 123 15.60 14.24 -5.91
C HIS A 123 16.42 13.11 -6.52
N LYS A 124 17.64 13.40 -6.92
CA LYS A 124 18.58 12.37 -7.40
C LYS A 124 19.65 12.16 -6.35
N PHE A 125 19.79 10.95 -5.85
CA PHE A 125 20.90 10.53 -5.00
C PHE A 125 21.90 9.75 -5.87
N GLU A 126 22.82 10.46 -6.48
CA GLU A 126 23.77 9.87 -7.44
C GLU A 126 25.01 9.30 -6.76
N VAL A 127 25.35 9.86 -5.59
CA VAL A 127 26.58 9.55 -4.87
C VAL A 127 26.30 8.61 -3.70
N VAL A 128 27.20 7.65 -3.51
CA VAL A 128 27.37 6.93 -2.24
C VAL A 128 28.74 7.36 -1.73
N GLY A 129 28.73 8.33 -0.83
CA GLY A 129 29.92 9.07 -0.42
C GLY A 129 30.49 8.62 0.91
N ASP A 130 31.12 9.56 1.59
CA ASP A 130 31.91 9.26 2.79
C ASP A 130 31.06 8.89 4.01
N TYR A 131 29.87 9.48 4.16
CA TYR A 131 28.99 9.14 5.29
C TYR A 131 28.55 7.68 5.23
N PHE A 132 28.07 7.23 4.07
CA PHE A 132 27.67 5.85 3.90
C PHE A 132 28.86 4.89 4.02
N ASN A 133 29.94 5.15 3.30
CA ASN A 133 31.11 4.25 3.25
C ASN A 133 31.81 4.17 4.61
N ASN A 134 31.98 5.27 5.31
CA ASN A 134 32.56 5.28 6.64
C ASN A 134 31.71 4.45 7.62
N PHE A 135 30.40 4.71 7.66
CA PHE A 135 29.48 3.94 8.50
C PHE A 135 29.51 2.44 8.16
N TYR A 136 29.41 2.11 6.88
CA TYR A 136 29.35 0.73 6.42
C TYR A 136 30.63 -0.06 6.76
N ASN A 137 31.79 0.57 6.64
CA ASN A 137 33.07 -0.11 6.83
C ASN A 137 33.54 -0.13 8.29
N HIS A 138 33.15 0.85 9.12
CA HIS A 138 33.76 1.05 10.43
C HIS A 138 32.78 1.07 11.60
N HIS A 139 31.50 1.39 11.36
CA HIS A 139 30.52 1.57 12.44
C HIS A 139 29.33 0.60 12.37
N LEU A 140 29.27 -0.25 11.37
CA LEU A 140 28.20 -1.24 11.24
C LEU A 140 28.33 -2.32 12.33
N PRO A 141 27.35 -2.48 13.23
CA PRO A 141 27.47 -3.35 14.41
C PRO A 141 27.38 -4.86 14.08
N PHE A 142 26.96 -5.21 12.86
CA PHE A 142 26.81 -6.58 12.38
C PHE A 142 26.89 -6.66 10.86
N GLU A 143 27.23 -7.82 10.33
CA GLU A 143 27.18 -8.04 8.89
C GLU A 143 25.76 -8.02 8.35
N LEU A 144 25.54 -7.28 7.25
CA LEU A 144 24.24 -7.27 6.60
C LEU A 144 23.95 -8.61 5.90
N THR A 145 22.74 -9.09 6.06
CA THR A 145 22.24 -10.26 5.34
C THR A 145 22.15 -9.99 3.83
N GLY A 146 22.13 -11.05 3.02
CA GLY A 146 21.96 -10.91 1.57
C GLY A 146 20.66 -10.19 1.17
N ALA A 147 19.59 -10.37 1.95
CA ALA A 147 18.32 -9.65 1.75
C ALA A 147 18.45 -8.15 2.01
N GLN A 148 19.10 -7.75 3.11
CA GLN A 148 19.36 -6.35 3.44
C GLN A 148 20.23 -5.67 2.39
N LYS A 149 21.33 -6.31 1.95
CA LYS A 149 22.21 -5.81 0.88
C LYS A 149 21.42 -5.58 -0.44
N ARG A 150 20.54 -6.53 -0.78
CA ARG A 150 19.66 -6.39 -1.98
C ARG A 150 18.72 -5.21 -1.86
N VAL A 151 18.03 -5.05 -0.73
CA VAL A 151 17.07 -3.96 -0.51
C VAL A 151 17.75 -2.59 -0.58
N ILE A 152 18.92 -2.44 0.04
CA ILE A 152 19.71 -1.18 -0.03
C ILE A 152 20.09 -0.86 -1.47
N LYS A 153 20.53 -1.88 -2.24
CA LYS A 153 20.84 -1.73 -3.66
C LYS A 153 19.63 -1.27 -4.47
N GLU A 154 18.45 -1.81 -4.19
CA GLU A 154 17.21 -1.40 -4.86
C GLU A 154 16.80 0.03 -4.49
N ILE A 155 16.88 0.43 -3.21
CA ILE A 155 16.61 1.79 -2.75
C ILE A 155 17.55 2.77 -3.46
N ARG A 156 18.86 2.47 -3.49
CA ARG A 156 19.86 3.27 -4.20
C ARG A 156 19.52 3.43 -5.68
N GLN A 157 19.14 2.36 -6.35
CA GLN A 157 18.77 2.42 -7.77
C GLN A 157 17.54 3.31 -8.01
N ASP A 158 16.54 3.25 -7.14
CA ASP A 158 15.34 4.06 -7.29
C ASP A 158 15.60 5.54 -7.00
N THR A 159 16.35 5.85 -5.94
CA THR A 159 16.65 7.24 -5.58
C THR A 159 17.57 7.94 -6.59
N ALA A 160 18.37 7.18 -7.38
CA ALA A 160 19.20 7.72 -8.45
C ALA A 160 18.44 8.08 -9.74
N ARG A 161 17.19 7.60 -9.91
CA ARG A 161 16.43 7.75 -11.17
C ARG A 161 15.82 9.14 -11.40
N GLY A 162 15.79 10.02 -10.41
CA GLY A 162 15.16 11.34 -10.49
C GLY A 162 13.63 11.34 -10.46
N TYR A 163 13.02 10.22 -10.05
CA TYR A 163 11.61 10.10 -9.71
C TYR A 163 11.46 9.94 -8.21
N GLN A 164 10.34 10.40 -7.66
CA GLN A 164 10.06 10.15 -6.24
C GLN A 164 9.97 8.66 -5.95
N MET A 165 10.88 8.14 -5.14
CA MET A 165 10.76 6.78 -4.61
C MET A 165 9.66 6.75 -3.54
N ASN A 166 8.79 5.75 -3.61
CA ASN A 166 7.82 5.44 -2.58
C ASN A 166 7.83 3.92 -2.37
N ARG A 167 8.56 3.46 -1.34
CA ARG A 167 8.77 2.04 -1.07
C ARG A 167 8.26 1.63 0.28
N LEU A 168 7.72 0.41 0.33
CA LEU A 168 7.38 -0.29 1.54
C LEU A 168 8.49 -1.30 1.88
N LEU A 169 9.11 -1.11 3.05
CA LEU A 169 10.06 -2.04 3.64
C LEU A 169 9.32 -2.90 4.67
N GLN A 170 9.02 -4.12 4.29
CA GLN A 170 8.37 -5.08 5.16
C GLN A 170 9.38 -6.10 5.70
N GLY A 171 9.24 -6.45 6.97
CA GLY A 171 10.06 -7.47 7.62
C GLY A 171 9.68 -7.62 9.08
N ASP A 172 9.96 -8.76 9.68
CA ASP A 172 9.63 -9.05 11.07
C ASP A 172 10.29 -8.08 12.06
N VAL A 173 9.82 -8.08 13.30
CA VAL A 173 10.46 -7.35 14.39
C VAL A 173 11.91 -7.87 14.54
N GLY A 174 12.88 -6.96 14.63
CA GLY A 174 14.30 -7.33 14.71
C GLY A 174 14.96 -7.67 13.36
N SER A 175 14.27 -7.59 12.23
CA SER A 175 14.85 -7.86 10.89
C SER A 175 15.84 -6.80 10.40
N GLY A 176 16.11 -5.75 11.18
CA GLY A 176 17.06 -4.69 10.83
C GLY A 176 16.50 -3.60 9.91
N LYS A 177 15.18 -3.38 9.87
CA LYS A 177 14.55 -2.30 9.08
C LYS A 177 15.13 -0.91 9.40
N THR A 178 15.36 -0.64 10.69
CA THR A 178 15.96 0.63 11.13
C THR A 178 17.38 0.82 10.57
N MET A 179 18.16 -0.25 10.44
CA MET A 179 19.49 -0.18 9.83
C MET A 179 19.42 0.16 8.34
N ILE A 180 18.46 -0.43 7.61
CA ILE A 180 18.22 -0.09 6.20
C ILE A 180 17.79 1.36 6.05
N ALA A 181 16.91 1.85 6.95
CA ALA A 181 16.51 3.24 6.99
C ALA A 181 17.71 4.18 7.23
N LEU A 182 18.55 3.88 8.23
CA LEU A 182 19.76 4.65 8.52
C LEU A 182 20.70 4.71 7.32
N LEU A 183 21.00 3.57 6.70
CA LEU A 183 21.85 3.51 5.49
C LEU A 183 21.26 4.33 4.33
N SER A 184 19.92 4.34 4.19
CA SER A 184 19.24 5.17 3.18
C SER A 184 19.33 6.68 3.52
N MET A 185 19.26 7.04 4.80
CA MET A 185 19.42 8.42 5.28
C MET A 185 20.87 8.90 5.08
N LEU A 186 21.86 8.01 5.27
CA LEU A 186 23.27 8.34 4.99
C LEU A 186 23.52 8.59 3.49
N ILE A 187 22.88 7.81 2.61
CA ILE A 187 22.92 8.09 1.16
C ILE A 187 22.30 9.46 0.86
N ALA A 188 21.19 9.84 1.51
CA ALA A 188 20.62 11.17 1.35
C ALA A 188 21.58 12.27 1.81
N ALA A 189 22.25 12.11 2.96
CA ALA A 189 23.25 13.03 3.48
C ALA A 189 24.46 13.16 2.55
N ASP A 190 24.96 12.06 1.97
CA ASP A 190 26.02 12.09 0.96
C ASP A 190 25.68 12.92 -0.29
N ASN A 191 24.39 13.12 -0.54
CA ASN A 191 23.89 13.94 -1.65
C ASN A 191 23.44 15.35 -1.20
N GLY A 192 23.74 15.76 0.03
CA GLY A 192 23.40 17.07 0.59
C GLY A 192 21.93 17.24 0.93
N TYR A 193 21.24 16.15 1.26
CA TYR A 193 19.83 16.18 1.66
C TYR A 193 19.62 15.81 3.11
N GLN A 194 18.71 16.52 3.75
CA GLN A 194 18.21 16.20 5.07
C GLN A 194 17.23 15.02 5.02
N SER A 195 17.11 14.29 6.12
CA SER A 195 16.16 13.20 6.27
C SER A 195 15.32 13.34 7.54
N CYS A 196 14.06 12.89 7.48
CA CYS A 196 13.24 12.75 8.67
C CYS A 196 12.81 11.30 8.88
N MET A 197 12.74 10.91 10.18
CA MET A 197 12.17 9.61 10.59
C MET A 197 10.97 9.84 11.49
N MET A 198 9.81 9.43 11.05
CA MET A 198 8.55 9.57 11.77
C MET A 198 8.17 8.28 12.48
N ALA A 199 7.93 8.36 13.77
CA ALA A 199 7.44 7.27 14.61
C ALA A 199 6.01 7.56 15.10
N PRO A 200 5.18 6.53 15.32
CA PRO A 200 3.78 6.71 15.73
C PRO A 200 3.58 7.20 17.15
N THR A 201 4.58 7.03 18.01
CA THR A 201 4.55 7.46 19.43
C THR A 201 5.84 8.14 19.84
N GLU A 202 5.80 8.95 20.88
CA GLU A 202 6.99 9.60 21.44
C GLU A 202 8.01 8.60 21.97
N ILE A 203 7.55 7.50 22.56
CA ILE A 203 8.43 6.44 23.09
C ILE A 203 9.24 5.82 21.95
N LEU A 204 8.60 5.48 20.83
CA LEU A 204 9.30 4.93 19.67
C LEU A 204 10.22 5.97 19.02
N ALA A 205 9.82 7.25 18.97
CA ALA A 205 10.67 8.32 18.48
C ALA A 205 11.94 8.47 19.34
N GLN A 206 11.80 8.43 20.66
CA GLN A 206 12.94 8.45 21.60
C GLN A 206 13.86 7.23 21.42
N GLN A 207 13.29 6.04 21.24
CA GLN A 207 14.06 4.82 20.99
C GLN A 207 14.84 4.90 19.67
N HIS A 208 14.22 5.35 18.58
CA HIS A 208 14.90 5.55 17.31
C HIS A 208 16.00 6.62 17.43
N TYR A 209 15.69 7.75 18.07
CA TYR A 209 16.66 8.82 18.30
C TYR A 209 17.88 8.31 19.07
N ALA A 210 17.67 7.64 20.21
CA ALA A 210 18.76 7.11 21.02
C ALA A 210 19.61 6.10 20.24
N GLY A 211 18.97 5.17 19.51
CA GLY A 211 19.68 4.19 18.69
C GLY A 211 20.48 4.81 17.54
N LEU A 212 19.91 5.79 16.83
CA LEU A 212 20.61 6.49 15.75
C LEU A 212 21.75 7.35 16.29
N SER A 213 21.54 8.08 17.40
CA SER A 213 22.58 8.91 18.03
C SER A 213 23.76 8.08 18.51
N GLU A 214 23.53 6.89 19.07
CA GLU A 214 24.60 5.98 19.48
C GLU A 214 25.38 5.44 18.28
N LEU A 215 24.68 5.05 17.21
CA LEU A 215 25.33 4.52 16.01
C LEU A 215 26.15 5.58 15.25
N LEU A 216 25.75 6.85 15.35
CA LEU A 216 26.36 7.96 14.63
C LEU A 216 27.29 8.85 15.49
N LYS A 217 27.54 8.48 16.77
CA LYS A 217 28.27 9.31 17.73
C LYS A 217 29.66 9.75 17.28
N ASP A 218 30.33 8.89 16.49
CA ASP A 218 31.68 9.14 15.97
C ASP A 218 31.68 9.68 14.52
N MET A 219 30.51 10.12 14.03
CA MET A 219 30.33 10.66 12.70
C MET A 219 29.90 12.12 12.75
N PRO A 220 30.28 12.94 11.75
CA PRO A 220 29.87 14.35 11.69
C PRO A 220 28.40 14.49 11.18
N ILE A 221 27.47 13.79 11.82
CA ILE A 221 26.04 13.77 11.51
C ILE A 221 25.28 14.21 12.76
N GLU A 222 24.59 15.34 12.68
CA GLU A 222 23.73 15.81 13.75
C GLU A 222 22.33 15.22 13.62
N VAL A 223 21.88 14.58 14.70
CA VAL A 223 20.52 14.00 14.83
C VAL A 223 19.75 14.77 15.88
N ALA A 224 18.51 15.15 15.61
CA ALA A 224 17.63 15.84 16.55
C ALA A 224 16.34 15.07 16.82
N LEU A 225 15.77 15.24 18.02
CA LEU A 225 14.47 14.67 18.43
C LEU A 225 13.41 15.76 18.51
N LEU A 226 12.36 15.65 17.70
CA LEU A 226 11.25 16.60 17.67
C LEU A 226 9.92 15.90 17.95
N THR A 227 9.38 16.12 19.16
CA THR A 227 8.08 15.56 19.59
C THR A 227 7.18 16.67 20.12
N GLY A 228 5.94 16.33 20.48
CA GLY A 228 5.03 17.26 21.13
C GLY A 228 5.53 17.77 22.47
N SER A 229 6.32 16.97 23.19
CA SER A 229 6.90 17.31 24.50
C SER A 229 8.25 18.05 24.42
N THR A 230 8.80 18.31 23.23
CA THR A 230 10.07 19.03 23.06
C THR A 230 9.97 20.45 23.62
N LYS A 231 10.86 20.79 24.55
CA LYS A 231 10.90 22.11 25.21
C LYS A 231 11.09 23.26 24.22
N THR A 232 10.47 24.40 24.45
CA THR A 232 10.43 25.55 23.53
C THR A 232 11.81 26.01 23.06
N ALA A 233 12.80 26.08 23.97
CA ALA A 233 14.16 26.51 23.62
C ALA A 233 14.83 25.49 22.65
N GLU A 234 14.73 24.21 22.98
CA GLU A 234 15.26 23.12 22.12
C GLU A 234 14.53 23.06 20.79
N ARG A 235 13.22 23.21 20.80
CA ARG A 235 12.42 23.27 19.57
C ARG A 235 12.90 24.40 18.65
N ARG A 236 13.18 25.61 19.19
CA ARG A 236 13.72 26.73 18.39
C ARG A 236 15.07 26.35 17.77
N ARG A 237 15.99 25.75 18.57
CA ARG A 237 17.29 25.28 18.09
C ARG A 237 17.12 24.30 16.91
N ILE A 238 16.22 23.33 17.06
CA ILE A 238 15.96 22.32 16.03
C ILE A 238 15.40 22.99 14.77
N LEU A 239 14.39 23.85 14.90
CA LEU A 239 13.79 24.53 13.75
C LEU A 239 14.83 25.36 12.99
N GLN A 240 15.68 26.10 13.71
CA GLN A 240 16.74 26.87 13.08
C GLN A 240 17.78 25.96 12.41
N GLY A 241 18.22 24.90 13.08
CA GLY A 241 19.18 23.95 12.52
C GLY A 241 18.69 23.20 11.29
N LEU A 242 17.38 22.97 11.16
CA LEU A 242 16.79 22.41 9.95
C LEU A 242 16.80 23.40 8.78
N LEU A 243 16.63 24.70 9.05
CA LEU A 243 16.72 25.75 8.04
C LEU A 243 18.16 26.03 7.62
N ASP A 244 19.11 25.96 8.54
CA ASP A 244 20.53 26.26 8.32
C ASP A 244 21.33 25.05 7.80
N ASP A 245 20.68 23.85 7.73
CA ASP A 245 21.32 22.60 7.31
C ASP A 245 22.36 22.07 8.29
N THR A 246 22.33 22.51 9.55
CA THR A 246 23.20 22.00 10.60
C THR A 246 22.68 20.72 11.23
N ILE A 247 21.38 20.43 11.08
CA ILE A 247 20.76 19.18 11.48
C ILE A 247 20.50 18.34 10.22
N HIS A 248 21.16 17.20 10.16
CA HIS A 248 21.06 16.28 9.02
C HIS A 248 19.82 15.37 9.14
N PHE A 249 19.56 14.85 10.34
CA PHE A 249 18.46 13.94 10.60
C PHE A 249 17.56 14.44 11.72
N VAL A 250 16.26 14.39 11.52
CA VAL A 250 15.29 14.64 12.58
C VAL A 250 14.43 13.39 12.78
N VAL A 251 14.36 12.94 14.03
CA VAL A 251 13.47 11.86 14.46
C VAL A 251 12.33 12.46 15.26
N GLY A 252 11.11 12.00 15.08
CA GLY A 252 9.99 12.52 15.88
C GLY A 252 8.66 11.91 15.54
N THR A 253 7.61 12.58 15.99
CA THR A 253 6.22 12.17 15.78
C THR A 253 5.56 13.08 14.73
N HIS A 254 4.24 13.20 14.78
CA HIS A 254 3.48 14.16 13.97
C HIS A 254 3.98 15.62 14.09
N ALA A 255 4.74 15.96 15.13
CA ALA A 255 5.35 17.27 15.27
C ALA A 255 6.23 17.67 14.07
N ILE A 256 6.83 16.70 13.36
CA ILE A 256 7.64 16.96 12.15
C ILE A 256 6.81 17.54 11.00
N ILE A 257 5.55 17.19 10.90
CA ILE A 257 4.68 17.64 9.80
C ILE A 257 3.97 18.97 10.07
N GLU A 258 4.09 19.53 11.27
CA GLU A 258 3.52 20.84 11.59
C GLU A 258 4.07 21.93 10.66
N GLU A 259 3.24 22.91 10.28
CA GLU A 259 3.59 23.93 9.27
C GLU A 259 4.85 24.74 9.64
N VAL A 260 5.08 24.96 10.93
CA VAL A 260 6.26 25.69 11.43
C VAL A 260 7.59 24.97 11.22
N VAL A 261 7.56 23.65 11.00
CA VAL A 261 8.75 22.86 10.71
C VAL A 261 9.09 22.99 9.24
N GLN A 262 10.19 23.64 8.92
CA GLN A 262 10.67 23.82 7.55
C GLN A 262 12.07 23.23 7.43
N PHE A 263 12.34 22.61 6.31
CA PHE A 263 13.65 22.05 5.98
C PHE A 263 14.28 22.88 4.87
N LYS A 264 15.59 23.02 4.92
CA LYS A 264 16.33 23.61 3.82
C LYS A 264 16.29 22.71 2.59
N ASN A 265 16.50 21.40 2.78
CA ASN A 265 16.64 20.45 1.69
C ASN A 265 16.21 19.02 2.09
N LEU A 266 14.93 18.82 2.38
CA LEU A 266 14.40 17.49 2.73
C LEU A 266 14.38 16.57 1.52
N GLY A 267 15.20 15.52 1.52
CA GLY A 267 15.30 14.55 0.42
C GLY A 267 14.67 13.19 0.72
N LEU A 268 14.64 12.76 1.98
CA LEU A 268 14.10 11.45 2.37
C LEU A 268 13.22 11.55 3.62
N ALA A 269 12.05 10.92 3.56
CA ALA A 269 11.17 10.71 4.70
C ALA A 269 11.02 9.21 4.97
N VAL A 270 11.39 8.78 6.17
CA VAL A 270 11.18 7.43 6.69
C VAL A 270 9.95 7.45 7.59
N ILE A 271 9.02 6.52 7.38
CA ILE A 271 7.77 6.42 8.18
C ILE A 271 7.70 5.03 8.79
N ASP A 272 7.75 4.97 10.12
CA ASP A 272 7.62 3.71 10.84
C ASP A 272 6.15 3.44 11.17
N GLU A 273 5.72 2.15 10.98
CA GLU A 273 4.35 1.68 11.26
C GLU A 273 3.25 2.54 10.60
N GLN A 274 3.25 2.59 9.28
CA GLN A 274 2.39 3.42 8.42
C GLN A 274 0.90 3.40 8.78
N HIS A 275 0.37 2.28 9.29
CA HIS A 275 -1.06 2.13 9.58
C HIS A 275 -1.58 3.14 10.62
N ARG A 276 -0.70 3.81 11.35
CA ARG A 276 -1.03 4.86 12.32
C ARG A 276 -0.97 6.28 11.75
N PHE A 277 -0.52 6.44 10.49
CA PHE A 277 -0.47 7.74 9.81
C PHE A 277 -1.52 7.82 8.69
N GLY A 278 -2.40 8.83 8.77
CA GLY A 278 -3.43 9.08 7.75
C GLY A 278 -2.86 9.57 6.42
N VAL A 279 -3.63 9.41 5.33
CA VAL A 279 -3.26 9.90 3.98
C VAL A 279 -3.01 11.41 3.98
N ALA A 280 -3.82 12.18 4.72
CA ALA A 280 -3.67 13.63 4.83
C ALA A 280 -2.35 14.06 5.49
N GLN A 281 -1.88 13.33 6.49
CA GLN A 281 -0.62 13.62 7.17
C GLN A 281 0.59 13.39 6.25
N ARG A 282 0.54 12.37 5.40
CA ARG A 282 1.59 12.13 4.39
C ARG A 282 1.61 13.23 3.33
N ALA A 283 0.44 13.70 2.91
CA ALA A 283 0.36 14.81 1.95
C ALA A 283 0.99 16.11 2.49
N GLN A 284 1.01 16.32 3.81
CA GLN A 284 1.70 17.46 4.43
C GLN A 284 3.23 17.35 4.31
N LEU A 285 3.82 16.14 4.40
CA LEU A 285 5.25 15.96 4.15
C LEU A 285 5.66 16.39 2.73
N TRP A 286 4.83 16.11 1.73
CA TRP A 286 5.13 16.50 0.35
C TRP A 286 5.14 18.02 0.15
N LYS A 287 4.41 18.76 0.98
CA LYS A 287 4.40 20.23 0.94
C LYS A 287 5.61 20.86 1.62
N LYS A 288 6.44 20.08 2.34
CA LYS A 288 7.63 20.57 3.07
C LYS A 288 8.83 20.87 2.18
N ALA A 289 8.81 20.43 0.92
CA ALA A 289 9.87 20.66 -0.02
C ALA A 289 9.30 21.03 -1.40
N SER A 290 10.03 21.81 -2.18
CA SER A 290 9.66 22.20 -3.55
C SER A 290 9.60 20.98 -4.49
N ILE A 291 10.47 20.00 -4.26
CA ILE A 291 10.45 18.68 -4.88
C ILE A 291 10.09 17.68 -3.78
N PRO A 292 9.06 16.85 -3.97
CA PRO A 292 8.65 15.88 -2.95
C PRO A 292 9.80 14.95 -2.53
N PRO A 293 10.02 14.73 -1.22
CA PRO A 293 11.06 13.83 -0.75
C PRO A 293 10.76 12.39 -1.15
N HIS A 294 11.79 11.56 -1.25
CA HIS A 294 11.60 10.11 -1.30
C HIS A 294 10.93 9.62 -0.02
N VAL A 295 10.14 8.57 -0.13
CA VAL A 295 9.40 8.00 1.01
C VAL A 295 9.77 6.53 1.18
N LEU A 296 10.24 6.17 2.37
CA LEU A 296 10.48 4.80 2.80
C LEU A 296 9.54 4.48 3.96
N VAL A 297 8.59 3.62 3.74
CA VAL A 297 7.66 3.16 4.77
C VAL A 297 8.17 1.86 5.35
N MET A 298 8.23 1.75 6.67
CA MET A 298 8.60 0.51 7.37
C MET A 298 7.38 -0.08 8.09
N THR A 299 7.27 -1.41 8.09
CA THR A 299 6.26 -2.11 8.89
C THR A 299 6.67 -3.54 9.21
N ALA A 300 6.24 -4.03 10.38
CA ALA A 300 6.35 -5.42 10.76
C ALA A 300 5.14 -6.26 10.30
N THR A 301 3.99 -5.63 10.11
CA THR A 301 2.75 -6.34 9.76
C THR A 301 2.55 -6.43 8.26
N PRO A 302 2.13 -7.60 7.70
CA PRO A 302 1.69 -7.67 6.32
C PRO A 302 0.46 -6.78 6.14
N ILE A 303 0.51 -5.86 5.17
CA ILE A 303 -0.52 -4.84 5.00
C ILE A 303 -1.56 -5.28 4.00
N PRO A 304 -2.82 -5.51 4.41
CA PRO A 304 -3.88 -5.84 3.47
C PRO A 304 -4.51 -4.65 2.75
N ARG A 305 -4.53 -3.44 3.34
CA ARG A 305 -5.40 -2.36 2.84
C ARG A 305 -4.72 -1.15 2.21
N THR A 306 -3.47 -0.88 2.47
CA THR A 306 -2.79 0.35 2.04
C THR A 306 -1.83 0.17 0.86
N LEU A 307 -1.58 -1.05 0.42
CA LEU A 307 -0.80 -1.36 -0.79
C LEU A 307 -1.43 -0.80 -2.07
N ALA A 308 -2.73 -0.54 -2.07
CA ALA A 308 -3.44 0.09 -3.18
C ALA A 308 -3.12 1.59 -3.36
N MET A 309 -2.40 2.20 -2.41
CA MET A 309 -2.13 3.64 -2.38
C MET A 309 -0.63 3.99 -2.55
N THR A 310 0.22 3.00 -2.71
CA THR A 310 1.66 3.20 -3.01
C THR A 310 2.00 2.81 -4.48
#